data_4374141095180a0bf1136e18c7495bb6
#
_entry.id   4374141095180a0bf1136e18c7495bb6
#
_cell.length_a   1.000
_cell.length_b   1.000
_cell.length_c   1.000
_cell.angle_alpha   90.00
_cell.angle_beta   90.00
_cell.angle_gamma   90.00
#
_symmetry.space_group_name_H-M   'P 1'
#
loop_
_entity.id
_entity.type
_entity.pdbx_description
1 polymer ?
#
loop_
_entity_poly.entity_id
_entity_poly.type
_entity_poly.pdbx_seq_one_letter_code
_entity_poly.pdbx_strand_id
1 'polypeptide(L)'
;MTSSQRIDVKRIADISIASCRDPKLNDDLVIQEWGDQLLALLDDITCRKLLVNFERVLFMSSSALRALITLNRKAKEVKATLLLCGIDDNIMEAFRITRLDNVFTIKKNEDEGIRSFTLVSSK
;
A
#
# COMPACT_ATOMS: atom_id res chain seq x y z
N MET A 1 10.38 21.97 8.59
CA MET A 1 9.34 21.88 7.58
C MET A 1 8.78 20.48 7.44
N THR A 2 7.49 20.37 7.49
CA THR A 2 6.87 19.06 7.42
C THR A 2 6.57 18.68 5.96
N SER A 3 6.64 17.38 5.68
CA SER A 3 6.25 16.87 4.38
C SER A 3 4.76 17.02 4.17
N SER A 4 4.35 17.16 2.92
CA SER A 4 2.93 17.15 2.59
C SER A 4 2.37 15.76 2.87
N GLN A 5 1.13 15.71 3.33
CA GLN A 5 0.47 14.45 3.59
C GLN A 5 0.10 13.78 2.27
N ARG A 6 0.59 12.56 2.05
CA ARG A 6 0.36 11.80 0.82
C ARG A 6 -0.62 10.66 1.00
N ILE A 7 -0.94 10.32 2.24
CA ILE A 7 -1.88 9.24 2.54
C ILE A 7 -2.86 9.70 3.61
N ASP A 8 -4.06 9.15 3.55
CA ASP A 8 -5.05 9.28 4.61
C ASP A 8 -5.11 7.95 5.33
N VAL A 9 -4.96 7.96 6.65
CA VAL A 9 -4.89 6.74 7.44
C VAL A 9 -6.10 6.65 8.34
N LYS A 10 -6.74 5.48 8.34
CA LYS A 10 -7.80 5.18 9.31
C LYS A 10 -7.56 3.78 9.86
N ARG A 11 -8.17 3.49 10.99
CA ARG A 11 -8.04 2.20 11.62
C ARG A 11 -9.41 1.56 11.75
N ILE A 12 -9.50 0.30 11.34
CA ILE A 12 -10.69 -0.51 11.53
C ILE A 12 -10.22 -1.77 12.24
N ALA A 13 -10.64 -1.94 13.50
CA ALA A 13 -10.14 -3.00 14.38
C ALA A 13 -8.60 -2.88 14.46
N ASP A 14 -7.86 -3.91 14.13
CA ASP A 14 -6.39 -3.88 14.16
C ASP A 14 -5.78 -3.65 12.78
N ILE A 15 -6.59 -3.24 11.80
CA ILE A 15 -6.13 -3.00 10.42
C ILE A 15 -5.91 -1.51 10.22
N SER A 16 -4.72 -1.15 9.78
CA SER A 16 -4.42 0.22 9.34
C SER A 16 -4.68 0.32 7.85
N ILE A 17 -5.46 1.30 7.42
CA ILE A 17 -5.82 1.49 6.03
C ILE A 17 -5.24 2.81 5.58
N ALA A 18 -4.32 2.76 4.61
CA ALA A 18 -3.68 3.94 4.05
C ALA A 18 -4.21 4.17 2.63
N SER A 19 -4.95 5.25 2.46
CA SER A 19 -5.48 5.62 1.14
C SER A 19 -4.54 6.63 0.50
N CYS A 20 -4.10 6.33 -0.72
CA CYS A 20 -3.21 7.24 -1.46
C CYS A 20 -4.01 8.45 -1.94
N ARG A 21 -3.45 9.64 -1.79
CA ARG A 21 -4.15 10.89 -2.13
C ARG A 21 -3.85 11.37 -3.54
N ASP A 22 -2.67 11.08 -4.05
CA ASP A 22 -2.24 11.62 -5.34
C ASP A 22 -2.73 10.74 -6.49
N PRO A 23 -3.35 11.34 -7.52
CA PRO A 23 -3.78 10.55 -8.69
C PRO A 23 -2.59 10.08 -9.53
N LYS A 24 -1.46 10.76 -9.44
CA LYS A 24 -0.26 10.39 -10.20
C LYS A 24 0.93 10.28 -9.26
N LEU A 25 1.51 9.10 -9.21
CA LEU A 25 2.73 8.85 -8.44
C LEU A 25 3.90 8.78 -9.43
N ASN A 26 4.32 9.95 -9.90
CA ASN A 26 5.36 10.05 -10.92
C ASN A 26 6.41 11.12 -10.62
N ASP A 27 6.24 11.89 -9.56
CA ASP A 27 7.20 12.92 -9.16
C ASP A 27 8.06 12.36 -8.03
N ASP A 28 9.38 12.50 -8.15
CA ASP A 28 10.31 11.87 -7.20
C ASP A 28 10.09 12.32 -5.77
N LEU A 29 9.83 13.62 -5.55
CA LEU A 29 9.58 14.12 -4.20
C LEU A 29 8.28 13.56 -3.64
N VAL A 30 7.23 13.55 -4.45
CA VAL A 30 5.94 12.99 -4.05
C VAL A 30 6.09 11.51 -3.69
N ILE A 31 6.80 10.76 -4.51
CA ILE A 31 7.01 9.34 -4.28
C ILE A 31 7.80 9.10 -2.99
N GLN A 32 8.82 9.93 -2.76
CA GLN A 32 9.63 9.79 -1.55
C GLN A 32 8.78 10.05 -0.30
N GLU A 33 8.00 11.13 -0.31
CA GLU A 33 7.13 11.45 0.84
C GLU A 33 6.09 10.36 1.07
N TRP A 34 5.48 9.90 -0.01
CA TRP A 34 4.48 8.84 0.04
C TRP A 34 5.08 7.54 0.60
N GLY A 35 6.24 7.16 0.07
CA GLY A 35 6.92 5.96 0.53
C GLY A 35 7.35 6.05 1.99
N ASP A 36 7.91 7.20 2.39
CA ASP A 36 8.34 7.40 3.77
C ASP A 36 7.16 7.35 4.74
N GLN A 37 6.01 7.91 4.35
CA GLN A 37 4.83 7.89 5.18
C GLN A 37 4.27 6.48 5.36
N LEU A 38 4.31 5.67 4.29
CA LEU A 38 3.90 4.28 4.39
C LEU A 38 4.85 3.46 5.27
N LEU A 39 6.16 3.68 5.11
CA LEU A 39 7.14 2.98 5.92
C LEU A 39 6.99 3.34 7.40
N ALA A 40 6.69 4.60 7.68
CA ALA A 40 6.50 5.06 9.05
C ALA A 40 5.35 4.33 9.74
N LEU A 41 4.32 3.93 9.01
CA LEU A 41 3.22 3.16 9.59
C LEU A 41 3.72 1.82 10.13
N LEU A 42 4.64 1.19 9.43
CA LEU A 42 5.16 -0.11 9.84
C LEU A 42 6.17 -0.02 10.99
N ASP A 43 6.67 1.19 11.27
CA ASP A 43 7.52 1.39 12.44
C ASP A 43 6.72 1.31 13.74
N ASP A 44 5.42 1.52 13.66
CA ASP A 44 4.54 1.38 14.81
C ASP A 44 4.30 -0.11 15.07
N ILE A 45 4.71 -0.60 16.23
CA ILE A 45 4.58 -2.02 16.54
C ILE A 45 3.13 -2.50 16.61
N THR A 46 2.18 -1.58 16.74
CA THR A 46 0.76 -1.94 16.72
C THR A 46 0.22 -2.14 15.32
N CYS A 47 0.97 -1.72 14.28
CA CYS A 47 0.56 -1.88 12.90
C CYS A 47 1.12 -3.18 12.34
N ARG A 48 0.34 -4.24 12.42
CA ARG A 48 0.73 -5.55 11.88
C ARG A 48 -0.12 -5.97 10.69
N LYS A 49 -1.15 -5.18 10.38
CA LYS A 49 -2.01 -5.39 9.22
C LYS A 49 -2.16 -4.06 8.52
N LEU A 50 -1.62 -3.95 7.32
CA LEU A 50 -1.63 -2.72 6.54
C LEU A 50 -2.29 -2.97 5.19
N LEU A 51 -3.33 -2.20 4.90
CA LEU A 51 -4.02 -2.22 3.62
C LEU A 51 -3.79 -0.88 2.94
N VAL A 52 -3.19 -0.91 1.76
CA VAL A 52 -2.95 0.31 0.98
C VAL A 52 -3.98 0.39 -0.13
N ASN A 53 -4.75 1.47 -0.14
CA ASN A 53 -5.84 1.67 -1.07
C ASN A 53 -5.40 2.63 -2.18
N PHE A 54 -5.51 2.17 -3.43
CA PHE A 54 -5.07 2.89 -4.62
C PHE A 54 -6.23 3.41 -5.48
N GLU A 55 -7.43 3.50 -4.91
CA GLU A 55 -8.61 3.87 -5.71
C GLU A 55 -8.45 5.21 -6.44
N ARG A 56 -7.74 6.14 -5.84
CA ARG A 56 -7.53 7.47 -6.43
C ARG A 56 -6.33 7.54 -7.37
N VAL A 57 -5.52 6.48 -7.41
CA VAL A 57 -4.28 6.49 -8.18
C VAL A 57 -4.56 6.01 -9.59
N LEU A 58 -4.20 6.84 -10.56
CA LEU A 58 -4.42 6.55 -11.98
C LEU A 58 -3.12 6.26 -12.71
N PHE A 59 -1.99 6.61 -12.12
CA PHE A 59 -0.69 6.38 -12.75
C PHE A 59 0.39 6.18 -11.70
N MET A 60 1.27 5.22 -11.94
CA MET A 60 2.44 4.97 -11.10
C MET A 60 3.66 4.77 -11.97
N SER A 61 4.73 5.49 -11.65
CA SER A 61 6.01 5.31 -12.34
C SER A 61 6.74 4.07 -11.79
N SER A 62 7.81 3.70 -12.46
CA SER A 62 8.65 2.58 -11.98
C SER A 62 9.27 2.90 -10.62
N SER A 63 9.53 4.17 -10.34
CA SER A 63 10.03 4.57 -9.01
C SER A 63 9.00 4.30 -7.92
N ALA A 64 7.71 4.55 -8.23
CA ALA A 64 6.64 4.25 -7.28
C ALA A 64 6.52 2.74 -7.04
N LEU A 65 6.66 1.95 -8.10
CA LEU A 65 6.64 0.49 -7.94
C LEU A 65 7.80 0.01 -7.08
N ARG A 66 8.97 0.61 -7.23
CA ARG A 66 10.14 0.28 -6.38
C ARG A 66 9.87 0.63 -4.92
N ALA A 67 9.20 1.76 -4.68
CA ALA A 67 8.85 2.14 -3.31
C ALA A 67 7.94 1.09 -2.67
N LEU A 68 7.02 0.51 -3.45
CA LEU A 68 6.16 -0.56 -2.95
C LEU A 68 6.97 -1.83 -2.63
N ILE A 69 7.98 -2.13 -3.44
CA ILE A 69 8.84 -3.28 -3.18
C ILE A 69 9.57 -3.08 -1.85
N THR A 70 10.05 -1.87 -1.60
CA THR A 70 10.70 -1.52 -0.33
C THR A 70 9.73 -1.68 0.83
N LEU A 71 8.49 -1.23 0.64
CA LEU A 71 7.45 -1.36 1.67
C LEU A 71 7.17 -2.84 1.98
N ASN A 72 7.11 -3.66 0.94
CA ASN A 72 6.88 -5.09 1.11
C ASN A 72 7.99 -5.75 1.92
N ARG A 73 9.22 -5.35 1.63
CA ARG A 73 10.39 -5.87 2.36
C ARG A 73 10.31 -5.49 3.83
N LYS A 74 9.97 -4.22 4.11
CA LYS A 74 9.82 -3.75 5.49
C LYS A 74 8.72 -4.53 6.21
N ALA A 75 7.59 -4.75 5.54
CA ALA A 75 6.49 -5.49 6.14
C ALA A 75 6.93 -6.89 6.56
N LYS A 76 7.70 -7.56 5.70
CA LYS A 76 8.21 -8.89 6.04
C LYS A 76 9.18 -8.84 7.22
N GLU A 77 10.04 -7.83 7.25
CA GLU A 77 11.01 -7.67 8.35
C GLU A 77 10.33 -7.54 9.69
N VAL A 78 9.24 -6.78 9.75
CA VAL A 78 8.52 -6.55 11.00
C VAL A 78 7.37 -7.55 11.22
N LYS A 79 7.24 -8.53 10.33
CA LYS A 79 6.21 -9.57 10.41
C LYS A 79 4.80 -9.00 10.33
N ALA A 80 4.63 -7.98 9.49
CA ALA A 80 3.32 -7.40 9.21
C ALA A 80 2.79 -7.97 7.92
N THR A 81 1.46 -8.01 7.80
CA THR A 81 0.79 -8.42 6.57
C THR A 81 0.43 -7.19 5.78
N LEU A 82 0.86 -7.14 4.52
CA LEU A 82 0.60 -6.03 3.60
C LEU A 82 -0.33 -6.50 2.50
N LEU A 83 -1.44 -5.80 2.33
CA LEU A 83 -2.36 -6.03 1.21
C LEU A 83 -2.54 -4.74 0.44
N LEU A 84 -2.78 -4.87 -0.86
CA LEU A 84 -3.09 -3.73 -1.73
C LEU A 84 -4.51 -3.90 -2.26
N CYS A 85 -5.20 -2.79 -2.53
CA CYS A 85 -6.53 -2.88 -3.11
C CYS A 85 -6.83 -1.66 -3.99
N GLY A 86 -7.84 -1.79 -4.82
CA GLY A 86 -8.33 -0.69 -5.65
C GLY A 86 -7.38 -0.26 -6.75
N ILE A 87 -6.58 -1.17 -7.25
CA ILE A 87 -5.60 -0.84 -8.28
C ILE A 87 -6.29 -0.76 -9.65
N ASP A 88 -6.08 0.37 -10.33
CA ASP A 88 -6.60 0.60 -11.68
C ASP A 88 -6.08 -0.45 -12.66
N ASP A 89 -6.89 -0.80 -13.66
CA ASP A 89 -6.54 -1.83 -14.64
C ASP A 89 -5.23 -1.53 -15.36
N ASN A 90 -4.99 -0.27 -15.69
CA ASN A 90 -3.74 0.11 -16.38
C ASN A 90 -2.53 -0.11 -15.48
N ILE A 91 -2.68 0.15 -14.20
CA ILE A 91 -1.62 -0.10 -13.23
C ILE A 91 -1.44 -1.59 -13.01
N MET A 92 -2.54 -2.36 -12.97
CA MET A 92 -2.45 -3.82 -12.88
C MET A 92 -1.66 -4.41 -14.02
N GLU A 93 -1.79 -3.82 -15.22
CA GLU A 93 -1.00 -4.24 -16.36
C GLU A 93 0.50 -4.15 -16.06
N ALA A 94 0.91 -3.01 -15.48
CA ALA A 94 2.32 -2.82 -15.11
C ALA A 94 2.76 -3.85 -14.06
N PHE A 95 1.87 -4.19 -13.12
CA PHE A 95 2.18 -5.22 -12.13
C PHE A 95 2.37 -6.58 -12.77
N ARG A 96 1.55 -6.91 -13.78
CA ARG A 96 1.67 -8.19 -14.49
C ARG A 96 2.95 -8.26 -15.32
N ILE A 97 3.27 -7.18 -16.02
CA ILE A 97 4.46 -7.12 -16.87
C ILE A 97 5.73 -7.29 -16.03
N THR A 98 5.77 -6.68 -14.86
CA THR A 98 6.92 -6.74 -13.96
C THR A 98 6.84 -7.93 -13.01
N ARG A 99 5.78 -8.72 -13.08
CA ARG A 99 5.52 -9.88 -12.21
C ARG A 99 5.35 -9.51 -10.74
N LEU A 100 5.04 -8.25 -10.47
CA LEU A 100 4.75 -7.80 -9.11
C LEU A 100 3.43 -8.31 -8.60
N ASP A 101 2.53 -8.72 -9.50
CA ASP A 101 1.28 -9.35 -9.10
C ASP A 101 1.51 -10.68 -8.36
N ASN A 102 2.68 -11.29 -8.51
CA ASN A 102 3.06 -12.48 -7.75
C ASN A 102 3.71 -12.14 -6.40
N VAL A 103 4.17 -10.91 -6.26
CA VAL A 103 4.84 -10.44 -5.03
C VAL A 103 3.83 -9.92 -4.02
N PHE A 104 2.81 -9.23 -4.50
CA PHE A 104 1.81 -8.60 -3.65
C PHE A 104 0.49 -9.34 -3.68
N THR A 105 -0.21 -9.35 -2.54
CA THR A 105 -1.58 -9.81 -2.49
C THR A 105 -2.48 -8.61 -2.77
N ILE A 106 -3.21 -8.68 -3.88
CA ILE A 106 -4.01 -7.56 -4.37
C ILE A 106 -5.48 -7.94 -4.32
N LYS A 107 -6.27 -7.10 -3.68
CA LYS A 107 -7.72 -7.29 -3.56
C LYS A 107 -8.44 -6.26 -4.42
N LYS A 108 -9.69 -6.54 -4.72
CA LYS A 108 -10.46 -5.71 -5.64
C LYS A 108 -10.73 -4.33 -5.03
N ASN A 109 -11.13 -4.30 -3.77
CA ASN A 109 -11.49 -3.07 -3.10
C ASN A 109 -11.19 -3.17 -1.61
N GLU A 110 -11.48 -2.08 -0.89
CA GLU A 110 -11.19 -2.00 0.53
C GLU A 110 -11.95 -3.05 1.34
N ASP A 111 -13.23 -3.28 0.99
CA ASP A 111 -14.04 -4.26 1.71
C ASP A 111 -13.45 -5.66 1.60
N GLU A 112 -13.03 -6.05 0.40
CA GLU A 112 -12.38 -7.34 0.22
C GLU A 112 -11.08 -7.43 0.99
N GLY A 113 -10.32 -6.35 1.00
CA GLY A 113 -9.07 -6.30 1.75
C GLY A 113 -9.29 -6.52 3.24
N ILE A 114 -10.28 -5.82 3.80
CA ILE A 114 -10.61 -5.95 5.21
C ILE A 114 -11.08 -7.36 5.53
N ARG A 115 -11.96 -7.92 4.72
CA ARG A 115 -12.45 -9.29 4.94
C ARG A 115 -11.32 -10.32 4.84
N SER A 116 -10.36 -10.06 3.97
CA SER A 116 -9.22 -10.94 3.80
C SER A 116 -8.41 -11.06 5.08
N PHE A 117 -8.18 -9.94 5.77
CA PHE A 117 -7.51 -9.94 7.07
C PHE A 117 -8.33 -10.69 8.11
N THR A 118 -9.62 -10.48 8.12
CA THR A 118 -10.52 -11.13 9.08
C THR A 118 -10.50 -12.64 8.90
N LEU A 119 -10.56 -13.12 7.66
CA LEU A 119 -10.52 -14.54 7.37
C LEU A 119 -9.21 -15.18 7.83
N VAL A 120 -8.09 -14.49 7.61
CA VAL A 120 -6.79 -14.98 8.06
C VAL A 120 -6.76 -15.04 9.59
N SER A 121 -7.34 -14.05 10.26
CA SER A 121 -7.32 -13.97 11.71
C SER A 121 -8.21 -15.01 12.39
N SER A 122 -9.20 -15.52 11.69
CA SER A 122 -10.18 -16.43 12.29
C SER A 122 -9.69 -17.88 12.37
N LYS A 123 -8.49 -18.11 12.01
CA LYS A 123 -7.90 -19.46 12.03
C LYS A 123 -7.60 -19.97 13.44
#